data_d16a9d1a235ea428db48359b2f6d077f
#
_entry.id   d16a9d1a235ea428db48359b2f6d077f
#
_cell.length_a   1.000
_cell.length_b   1.000
_cell.length_c   1.000
_cell.angle_alpha   90.00
_cell.angle_beta   90.00
_cell.angle_gamma   90.00
#
_symmetry.space_group_name_H-M   'P 1'
#
loop_
_entity.id
_entity.type
_entity.pdbx_description
1 polymer ?
#
loop_
_entity_poly.entity_id
_entity_poly.type
_entity_poly.pdbx_seq_one_letter_code
_entity_poly.pdbx_strand_id
1 'polypeptide(L)'
;MTHSPSIIRFEENGPNGLSPMELDPADFHDVPDAQNVHVYFEDQDLGFSTGVWDTTTMQEAFGPYPGDEFILVLDGQFKMLDASGDSVPAEKGQSVIFRNAVPVSWKQVGYLKKFYITYMDPRAETPKIESAEGGIVALDPDLTLSDHDVLPDTTTPQREKVFFTNDHGNFAVGLWDTQTMKTPMEPFGWHEFAQVLEGEVTLTEEDGTSQKFKAGDVFFVPAGTVCSWDVPKYLRKYYAALDPNKRPKG
;
A
#
# COMPACT_ATOMS: atom_id res chain seq x y z
N MET A 1 -16.28 7.32 23.40
CA MET A 1 -15.37 8.39 22.94
C MET A 1 -14.75 7.85 21.69
N THR A 2 -15.11 8.37 20.52
CA THR A 2 -14.43 8.04 19.27
C THR A 2 -13.04 8.63 19.36
N HIS A 3 -12.01 7.79 19.47
CA HIS A 3 -10.63 8.27 19.34
C HIS A 3 -10.49 8.91 17.96
N SER A 4 -9.93 10.13 17.92
CA SER A 4 -9.50 10.73 16.66
C SER A 4 -8.51 9.80 15.98
N PRO A 5 -8.55 9.64 14.66
CA PRO A 5 -7.57 8.84 13.97
C PRO A 5 -6.17 9.41 14.17
N SER A 6 -5.17 8.54 14.34
CA SER A 6 -3.78 8.91 14.60
C SER A 6 -2.83 8.33 13.57
N ILE A 7 -1.66 8.97 13.40
CA ILE A 7 -0.60 8.51 12.51
C ILE A 7 -0.01 7.21 13.04
N ILE A 8 0.11 6.21 12.19
CA ILE A 8 0.59 4.87 12.55
C ILE A 8 1.96 4.63 11.90
N ARG A 9 2.98 4.40 12.72
CA ARG A 9 4.28 3.89 12.26
C ARG A 9 4.17 2.39 12.06
N PHE A 10 4.66 1.88 10.94
CA PHE A 10 4.72 0.45 10.68
C PHE A 10 6.01 -0.15 11.22
N GLU A 11 5.89 -1.27 11.89
CA GLU A 11 6.96 -2.11 12.39
C GLU A 11 6.84 -3.50 11.74
N GLU A 12 7.97 -4.06 11.30
CA GLU A 12 7.99 -5.32 10.54
C GLU A 12 7.42 -6.53 11.31
N ASN A 13 7.37 -6.45 12.62
CA ASN A 13 6.83 -7.52 13.46
C ASN A 13 5.52 -7.15 14.16
N GLY A 14 4.94 -5.97 13.83
CA GLY A 14 3.85 -5.42 14.61
C GLY A 14 4.28 -5.07 16.04
N PRO A 15 3.49 -4.31 16.78
CA PRO A 15 3.83 -3.89 18.14
C PRO A 15 3.84 -5.04 19.16
N ASN A 16 3.15 -6.16 18.87
CA ASN A 16 3.01 -7.32 19.76
C ASN A 16 3.21 -8.66 19.05
N GLY A 17 3.87 -8.67 17.89
CA GLY A 17 3.97 -9.81 17.00
C GLY A 17 2.79 -9.93 16.03
N LEU A 18 2.85 -10.92 15.14
CA LEU A 18 1.79 -11.24 14.21
C LEU A 18 0.92 -12.36 14.78
N SER A 19 -0.37 -12.35 14.47
CA SER A 19 -1.33 -13.37 14.88
C SER A 19 -1.55 -14.36 13.74
N PRO A 20 -1.70 -15.68 14.03
CA PRO A 20 -2.02 -16.68 13.02
C PRO A 20 -3.34 -16.37 12.31
N MET A 21 -3.37 -16.62 10.99
CA MET A 21 -4.58 -16.58 10.18
C MET A 21 -5.19 -17.98 10.06
N GLU A 22 -6.52 -18.03 9.98
CA GLU A 22 -7.21 -19.23 9.54
C GLU A 22 -7.02 -19.39 8.03
N LEU A 23 -6.69 -20.62 7.59
CA LEU A 23 -6.45 -20.96 6.19
C LEU A 23 -7.60 -21.82 5.67
N ASP A 24 -8.17 -21.45 4.54
CA ASP A 24 -9.03 -22.35 3.79
C ASP A 24 -8.16 -23.10 2.76
N PRO A 25 -7.99 -24.44 2.88
CA PRO A 25 -7.19 -25.20 1.91
C PRO A 25 -7.68 -25.09 0.46
N ALA A 26 -8.93 -24.67 0.24
CA ALA A 26 -9.47 -24.49 -1.10
C ALA A 26 -8.86 -23.28 -1.84
N ASP A 27 -8.28 -22.32 -1.10
CA ASP A 27 -7.62 -21.14 -1.65
C ASP A 27 -6.21 -21.46 -2.19
N PHE A 28 -5.71 -22.67 -1.99
CA PHE A 28 -4.33 -23.02 -2.29
C PHE A 28 -4.22 -24.23 -3.22
N HIS A 29 -3.23 -24.18 -4.11
CA HIS A 29 -2.68 -25.37 -4.75
C HIS A 29 -1.68 -26.07 -3.81
N ASP A 30 -0.79 -25.29 -3.15
CA ASP A 30 0.14 -25.75 -2.12
C ASP A 30 -0.13 -24.93 -0.85
N VAL A 31 -0.75 -25.58 0.15
CA VAL A 31 -1.14 -24.94 1.41
C VAL A 31 0.10 -24.59 2.24
N PRO A 32 0.26 -23.35 2.74
CA PRO A 32 1.36 -23.00 3.63
C PRO A 32 1.20 -23.65 5.00
N ASP A 33 2.33 -23.90 5.69
CA ASP A 33 2.32 -24.36 7.08
C ASP A 33 1.77 -23.28 8.02
N ALA A 34 1.98 -22.02 7.69
CA ALA A 34 1.49 -20.86 8.48
C ALA A 34 1.38 -19.60 7.63
N GLN A 35 0.36 -18.81 7.95
CA GLN A 35 0.25 -17.39 7.59
C GLN A 35 -0.05 -16.60 8.86
N ASN A 36 0.55 -15.43 9.00
CA ASN A 36 0.31 -14.57 10.13
C ASN A 36 0.12 -13.12 9.66
N VAL A 37 -0.64 -12.35 10.45
CA VAL A 37 -0.96 -10.96 10.14
C VAL A 37 -0.96 -10.09 11.40
N HIS A 38 -0.57 -8.84 11.25
CA HIS A 38 -0.94 -7.76 12.16
C HIS A 38 -1.59 -6.64 11.34
N VAL A 39 -2.86 -6.37 11.63
CA VAL A 39 -3.63 -5.30 10.98
C VAL A 39 -3.40 -4.02 11.77
N TYR A 40 -2.84 -3.00 11.11
CA TYR A 40 -2.65 -1.68 11.71
C TYR A 40 -3.90 -0.81 11.62
N PHE A 41 -4.63 -0.92 10.50
CA PHE A 41 -5.87 -0.20 10.28
C PHE A 41 -6.79 -1.00 9.36
N GLU A 42 -8.07 -1.02 9.68
CA GLU A 42 -9.12 -1.65 8.90
C GLU A 42 -10.38 -0.80 8.91
N ASP A 43 -11.03 -0.71 7.75
CA ASP A 43 -12.40 -0.19 7.60
C ASP A 43 -13.19 -1.18 6.74
N GLN A 44 -13.97 -2.02 7.41
CA GLN A 44 -14.75 -3.09 6.76
C GLN A 44 -15.85 -2.52 5.86
N ASP A 45 -16.43 -1.37 6.19
CA ASP A 45 -17.44 -0.72 5.35
C ASP A 45 -16.85 -0.21 4.03
N LEU A 46 -15.56 0.15 4.04
CA LEU A 46 -14.80 0.51 2.85
C LEU A 46 -14.23 -0.71 2.11
N GLY A 47 -14.09 -1.84 2.78
CA GLY A 47 -13.31 -2.98 2.27
C GLY A 47 -11.82 -2.65 2.19
N PHE A 48 -11.31 -1.92 3.18
CA PHE A 48 -9.94 -1.40 3.22
C PHE A 48 -9.19 -1.95 4.42
N SER A 49 -7.96 -2.40 4.19
CA SER A 49 -7.08 -2.89 5.26
C SER A 49 -5.62 -2.60 4.95
N THR A 50 -4.82 -2.38 5.99
CA THR A 50 -3.37 -2.23 5.87
C THR A 50 -2.66 -2.81 7.07
N GLY A 51 -1.50 -3.44 6.82
CA GLY A 51 -0.80 -4.16 7.87
C GLY A 51 0.53 -4.78 7.44
N VAL A 52 0.97 -5.75 8.24
CA VAL A 52 2.09 -6.63 7.95
C VAL A 52 1.61 -8.07 7.92
N TRP A 53 2.10 -8.83 6.96
CA TRP A 53 1.73 -10.22 6.75
C TRP A 53 2.97 -11.04 6.43
N ASP A 54 3.00 -12.29 6.91
CA ASP A 54 4.02 -13.25 6.56
C ASP A 54 3.43 -14.64 6.29
N THR A 55 4.21 -15.46 5.58
CA THR A 55 3.83 -16.82 5.22
C THR A 55 5.04 -17.71 4.98
N THR A 56 4.82 -19.02 4.99
CA THR A 56 5.77 -20.04 4.56
C THR A 56 5.61 -20.37 3.08
N THR A 57 6.31 -21.39 2.57
CA THR A 57 6.16 -21.85 1.18
C THR A 57 4.69 -22.10 0.85
N MET A 58 4.23 -21.53 -0.27
CA MET A 58 2.85 -21.73 -0.74
C MET A 58 2.70 -21.52 -2.24
N GLN A 59 1.59 -22.00 -2.77
CA GLN A 59 1.04 -21.58 -4.06
C GLN A 59 -0.48 -21.43 -3.92
N GLU A 60 -1.01 -20.24 -4.23
CA GLU A 60 -2.44 -20.00 -4.28
C GLU A 60 -3.09 -20.72 -5.47
N ALA A 61 -4.35 -21.09 -5.34
CA ALA A 61 -5.16 -21.52 -6.47
C ALA A 61 -5.20 -20.41 -7.53
N PHE A 62 -5.16 -20.79 -8.81
CA PHE A 62 -5.27 -19.82 -9.90
C PHE A 62 -6.68 -19.22 -9.92
N GLY A 63 -6.75 -17.90 -9.91
CA GLY A 63 -8.04 -17.20 -9.88
C GLY A 63 -7.91 -15.68 -9.93
N PRO A 64 -9.03 -14.96 -9.81
CA PRO A 64 -9.02 -13.50 -9.73
C PRO A 64 -8.38 -13.04 -8.42
N TYR A 65 -7.40 -12.12 -8.51
CA TYR A 65 -6.76 -11.53 -7.33
C TYR A 65 -7.76 -10.73 -6.50
N PRO A 66 -7.80 -10.89 -5.16
CA PRO A 66 -8.82 -10.26 -4.33
C PRO A 66 -8.48 -8.81 -3.98
N GLY A 67 -9.01 -7.86 -4.73
CA GLY A 67 -8.85 -6.43 -4.47
C GLY A 67 -7.67 -5.79 -5.18
N ASP A 68 -7.63 -4.46 -5.13
CA ASP A 68 -6.45 -3.67 -5.50
C ASP A 68 -5.49 -3.69 -4.30
N GLU A 69 -4.23 -4.05 -4.50
CA GLU A 69 -3.26 -4.13 -3.43
C GLU A 69 -1.92 -3.49 -3.82
N PHE A 70 -1.34 -2.73 -2.90
CA PHE A 70 0.06 -2.32 -2.95
C PHE A 70 0.82 -3.01 -1.83
N ILE A 71 1.99 -3.54 -2.15
CA ILE A 71 2.85 -4.20 -1.18
C ILE A 71 4.28 -3.67 -1.22
N LEU A 72 4.97 -3.78 -0.08
CA LEU A 72 6.42 -3.70 0.04
C LEU A 72 6.93 -5.03 0.59
N VAL A 73 7.79 -5.72 -0.17
CA VAL A 73 8.42 -6.97 0.27
C VAL A 73 9.52 -6.66 1.31
N LEU A 74 9.36 -7.17 2.52
CA LEU A 74 10.31 -6.97 3.63
C LEU A 74 11.35 -8.07 3.70
N ASP A 75 10.95 -9.30 3.37
CA ASP A 75 11.83 -10.46 3.34
C ASP A 75 11.31 -11.51 2.37
N GLY A 76 12.23 -12.31 1.78
CA GLY A 76 11.88 -13.35 0.82
C GLY A 76 11.64 -12.85 -0.60
N GLN A 77 11.00 -13.70 -1.40
CA GLN A 77 10.64 -13.44 -2.80
C GLN A 77 9.43 -14.28 -3.21
N PHE A 78 8.68 -13.80 -4.19
CA PHE A 78 7.54 -14.51 -4.78
C PHE A 78 7.46 -14.27 -6.29
N LYS A 79 6.54 -14.99 -6.92
CA LYS A 79 6.16 -14.80 -8.33
C LYS A 79 4.64 -14.81 -8.44
N MET A 80 4.11 -13.94 -9.28
CA MET A 80 2.73 -14.03 -9.74
C MET A 80 2.71 -14.72 -11.09
N LEU A 81 2.07 -15.89 -11.16
CA LEU A 81 1.95 -16.69 -12.37
C LEU A 81 0.65 -16.36 -13.07
N ASP A 82 0.69 -16.10 -14.36
CA ASP A 82 -0.51 -16.02 -15.22
C ASP A 82 -0.93 -17.39 -15.77
N ALA A 83 -1.97 -17.41 -16.60
CA ALA A 83 -2.50 -18.64 -17.21
C ALA A 83 -1.52 -19.36 -18.16
N SER A 84 -0.50 -18.65 -18.69
CA SER A 84 0.55 -19.25 -19.54
C SER A 84 1.70 -19.83 -18.72
N GLY A 85 1.77 -19.49 -17.44
CA GLY A 85 2.89 -19.78 -16.56
C GLY A 85 4.01 -18.73 -16.60
N ASP A 86 3.82 -17.65 -17.37
CA ASP A 86 4.68 -16.48 -17.29
C ASP A 86 4.54 -15.82 -15.91
N SER A 87 5.58 -15.14 -15.45
CA SER A 87 5.59 -14.63 -14.08
C SER A 87 6.17 -13.23 -13.96
N VAL A 88 5.59 -12.47 -13.04
CA VAL A 88 6.18 -11.22 -12.53
C VAL A 88 6.82 -11.55 -11.17
N PRO A 89 8.16 -11.56 -11.06
CA PRO A 89 8.84 -11.79 -9.80
C PRO A 89 8.90 -10.52 -8.97
N ALA A 90 8.93 -10.68 -7.65
CA ALA A 90 9.25 -9.62 -6.72
C ALA A 90 10.07 -10.17 -5.54
N GLU A 91 11.01 -9.38 -5.05
CA GLU A 91 11.93 -9.74 -4.00
C GLU A 91 12.06 -8.62 -2.95
N LYS A 92 12.76 -8.93 -1.88
CA LYS A 92 13.02 -8.00 -0.77
C LYS A 92 13.41 -6.59 -1.24
N GLY A 93 12.72 -5.60 -0.69
CA GLY A 93 12.89 -4.17 -0.98
C GLY A 93 12.06 -3.66 -2.17
N GLN A 94 11.47 -4.55 -2.96
CA GLN A 94 10.61 -4.16 -4.08
C GLN A 94 9.19 -3.90 -3.63
N SER A 95 8.55 -2.93 -4.30
CA SER A 95 7.14 -2.61 -4.15
C SER A 95 6.38 -2.99 -5.42
N VAL A 96 5.19 -3.55 -5.25
CA VAL A 96 4.37 -4.07 -6.35
C VAL A 96 2.91 -3.68 -6.14
N ILE A 97 2.24 -3.42 -7.26
CA ILE A 97 0.79 -3.17 -7.31
C ILE A 97 0.12 -4.35 -7.98
N PHE A 98 -1.00 -4.78 -7.42
CA PHE A 98 -1.93 -5.74 -8.02
C PHE A 98 -3.27 -5.07 -8.25
N ARG A 99 -3.83 -5.28 -9.45
CA ARG A 99 -5.17 -4.84 -9.77
C ARG A 99 -6.18 -5.91 -9.36
N ASN A 100 -7.30 -5.47 -8.81
CA ASN A 100 -8.44 -6.34 -8.48
C ASN A 100 -8.86 -7.20 -9.68
N ALA A 101 -9.15 -8.48 -9.38
CA ALA A 101 -9.64 -9.50 -10.32
C ALA A 101 -8.67 -9.95 -11.42
N VAL A 102 -7.40 -9.55 -11.39
CA VAL A 102 -6.38 -10.08 -12.31
C VAL A 102 -6.23 -11.59 -12.10
N PRO A 103 -6.36 -12.41 -13.18
CA PRO A 103 -6.28 -13.87 -13.06
C PRO A 103 -4.84 -14.34 -12.91
N VAL A 104 -4.46 -14.70 -11.69
CA VAL A 104 -3.09 -15.09 -11.33
C VAL A 104 -3.07 -16.17 -10.25
N SER A 105 -1.89 -16.71 -9.99
CA SER A 105 -1.57 -17.58 -8.85
C SER A 105 -0.31 -17.04 -8.19
N TRP A 106 -0.39 -16.71 -6.91
CA TRP A 106 0.77 -16.38 -6.10
C TRP A 106 1.58 -17.64 -5.84
N LYS A 107 2.90 -17.58 -6.05
CA LYS A 107 3.81 -18.69 -5.78
C LYS A 107 5.08 -18.21 -5.11
N GLN A 108 5.45 -18.87 -4.03
CA GLN A 108 6.72 -18.64 -3.36
C GLN A 108 7.31 -19.91 -2.76
N VAL A 109 8.62 -19.90 -2.56
CA VAL A 109 9.37 -20.95 -1.87
C VAL A 109 10.13 -20.31 -0.71
N GLY A 110 9.93 -20.86 0.49
CA GLY A 110 10.50 -20.31 1.71
C GLY A 110 9.62 -19.25 2.36
N TYR A 111 10.21 -18.56 3.32
CA TYR A 111 9.53 -17.50 4.07
C TYR A 111 9.38 -16.23 3.22
N LEU A 112 8.24 -15.55 3.39
CA LEU A 112 7.99 -14.22 2.86
C LEU A 112 7.34 -13.34 3.92
N LYS A 113 7.72 -12.07 3.94
CA LYS A 113 7.07 -11.02 4.73
C LYS A 113 6.85 -9.77 3.89
N LYS A 114 5.70 -9.13 4.06
CA LYS A 114 5.36 -7.89 3.37
C LYS A 114 4.60 -6.91 4.26
N PHE A 115 4.75 -5.61 4.02
CA PHE A 115 3.69 -4.65 4.31
C PHE A 115 2.69 -4.66 3.17
N TYR A 116 1.44 -4.39 3.50
CA TYR A 116 0.36 -4.34 2.52
C TYR A 116 -0.62 -3.20 2.80
N ILE A 117 -1.27 -2.75 1.76
CA ILE A 117 -2.51 -1.99 1.78
C ILE A 117 -3.40 -2.54 0.68
N THR A 118 -4.61 -2.95 1.04
CA THR A 118 -5.57 -3.58 0.13
C THR A 118 -6.92 -2.87 0.18
N TYR A 119 -7.58 -2.82 -0.97
CA TYR A 119 -8.88 -2.20 -1.13
C TYR A 119 -9.79 -3.01 -2.07
N MET A 120 -10.97 -3.35 -1.58
CA MET A 120 -12.03 -3.97 -2.36
C MET A 120 -13.39 -3.50 -1.82
N ASP A 121 -13.95 -2.42 -2.38
CA ASP A 121 -15.26 -1.91 -1.91
C ASP A 121 -16.34 -2.99 -2.06
N PRO A 122 -17.01 -3.39 -0.96
CA PRO A 122 -18.02 -4.44 -1.00
C PRO A 122 -19.27 -4.07 -1.82
N ARG A 123 -19.41 -2.80 -2.21
CA ARG A 123 -20.50 -2.31 -3.08
C ARG A 123 -20.12 -2.32 -4.56
N ALA A 124 -18.84 -2.50 -4.88
CA ALA A 124 -18.37 -2.55 -6.26
C ALA A 124 -18.62 -3.94 -6.86
N GLU A 125 -18.98 -3.98 -8.14
CA GLU A 125 -18.94 -5.24 -8.88
C GLU A 125 -17.48 -5.64 -9.13
N THR A 126 -17.17 -6.94 -8.94
CA THR A 126 -15.85 -7.46 -9.27
C THR A 126 -15.62 -7.38 -10.78
N PRO A 127 -14.54 -6.74 -11.26
CA PRO A 127 -14.23 -6.66 -12.67
C PRO A 127 -14.07 -8.06 -13.30
N LYS A 128 -14.42 -8.19 -14.57
CA LYS A 128 -14.11 -9.41 -15.36
C LYS A 128 -12.85 -9.16 -16.15
N ILE A 129 -11.72 -9.66 -15.66
CA ILE A 129 -10.40 -9.52 -16.29
C ILE A 129 -9.97 -10.88 -16.81
N GLU A 130 -9.67 -10.97 -18.12
CA GLU A 130 -9.31 -12.23 -18.77
C GLU A 130 -7.79 -12.41 -18.92
N SER A 131 -7.00 -11.34 -18.73
CA SER A 131 -5.55 -11.35 -18.91
C SER A 131 -4.85 -10.70 -17.71
N ALA A 132 -3.69 -11.20 -17.34
CA ALA A 132 -2.82 -10.58 -16.34
C ALA A 132 -2.02 -9.37 -16.87
N GLU A 133 -2.09 -9.10 -18.20
CA GLU A 133 -1.34 -8.01 -18.83
C GLU A 133 -1.71 -6.65 -18.21
N GLY A 134 -0.68 -5.92 -17.72
CA GLY A 134 -0.83 -4.61 -17.10
C GLY A 134 -1.50 -4.62 -15.70
N GLY A 135 -1.88 -5.80 -15.20
CA GLY A 135 -2.54 -5.93 -13.90
C GLY A 135 -1.58 -6.09 -12.71
N ILE A 136 -0.30 -6.28 -12.99
CA ILE A 136 0.76 -6.36 -11.97
C ILE A 136 1.87 -5.41 -12.38
N VAL A 137 2.19 -4.46 -11.50
CA VAL A 137 3.19 -3.41 -11.76
C VAL A 137 4.23 -3.42 -10.65
N ALA A 138 5.45 -3.87 -10.99
CA ALA A 138 6.61 -3.68 -10.12
C ALA A 138 7.11 -2.23 -10.23
N LEU A 139 7.36 -1.58 -9.11
CA LEU A 139 7.82 -0.21 -9.07
C LEU A 139 9.35 -0.16 -9.12
N ASP A 140 9.86 0.80 -9.91
CA ASP A 140 11.29 1.07 -10.01
C ASP A 140 11.71 2.07 -8.92
N PRO A 141 12.48 1.66 -7.89
CA PRO A 141 12.90 2.54 -6.82
C PRO A 141 13.86 3.64 -7.27
N ASP A 142 14.52 3.46 -8.42
CA ASP A 142 15.46 4.43 -8.99
C ASP A 142 14.81 5.43 -9.93
N LEU A 143 13.49 5.29 -10.17
CA LEU A 143 12.76 6.24 -11.00
C LEU A 143 12.85 7.65 -10.42
N THR A 144 13.29 8.60 -11.25
CA THR A 144 13.34 10.02 -10.91
C THR A 144 12.17 10.77 -11.54
N LEU A 145 11.56 11.68 -10.77
CA LEU A 145 10.55 12.61 -11.28
C LEU A 145 11.21 13.77 -12.04
N SER A 146 10.58 14.19 -13.11
CA SER A 146 11.03 15.27 -14.01
C SER A 146 10.23 16.56 -13.79
N ASP A 147 10.61 17.62 -14.49
CA ASP A 147 9.86 18.88 -14.48
C ASP A 147 8.47 18.76 -15.14
N HIS A 148 8.21 17.68 -15.88
CA HIS A 148 6.88 17.40 -16.44
C HIS A 148 5.90 16.80 -15.42
N ASP A 149 6.43 16.32 -14.30
CA ASP A 149 5.65 15.69 -13.24
C ASP A 149 5.23 16.69 -12.13
N VAL A 150 5.47 18.00 -12.35
CA VAL A 150 5.15 19.07 -11.37
C VAL A 150 3.64 19.21 -11.22
N LEU A 151 3.17 19.15 -9.98
CA LEU A 151 1.78 19.41 -9.64
C LEU A 151 1.47 20.91 -9.77
N PRO A 152 0.36 21.27 -10.46
CA PRO A 152 -0.07 22.67 -10.54
C PRO A 152 -0.52 23.19 -9.18
N ASP A 153 -0.49 24.52 -9.04
CA ASP A 153 -1.08 25.25 -7.92
C ASP A 153 -0.55 24.92 -6.52
N THR A 154 0.66 24.36 -6.42
CA THR A 154 1.32 24.11 -5.14
C THR A 154 2.24 25.28 -4.76
N THR A 155 2.22 25.70 -3.50
CA THR A 155 3.06 26.79 -2.99
C THR A 155 4.53 26.41 -2.92
N THR A 156 4.82 25.14 -2.75
CA THR A 156 6.15 24.53 -2.85
C THR A 156 6.12 23.54 -4.01
N PRO A 157 7.14 23.50 -4.87
CA PRO A 157 7.17 22.55 -5.98
C PRO A 157 7.03 21.11 -5.47
N GLN A 158 5.98 20.45 -5.91
CA GLN A 158 5.71 19.05 -5.68
C GLN A 158 5.64 18.35 -7.02
N ARG A 159 6.16 17.12 -7.10
CA ARG A 159 6.10 16.30 -8.31
C ARG A 159 5.42 14.98 -7.98
N GLU A 160 4.67 14.48 -8.94
CA GLU A 160 3.94 13.23 -8.79
C GLU A 160 3.91 12.44 -10.10
N LYS A 161 4.06 11.13 -9.99
CA LYS A 161 3.77 10.19 -11.06
C LYS A 161 2.88 9.09 -10.53
N VAL A 162 1.66 9.03 -11.01
CA VAL A 162 0.71 7.96 -10.70
C VAL A 162 1.03 6.74 -11.58
N PHE A 163 1.22 5.58 -10.96
CA PHE A 163 1.45 4.30 -11.65
C PHE A 163 0.17 3.51 -11.83
N PHE A 164 -0.74 3.66 -10.88
CA PHE A 164 -1.99 2.92 -10.86
C PHE A 164 -3.12 3.79 -10.31
N THR A 165 -4.28 3.67 -10.91
CA THR A 165 -5.55 4.17 -10.37
C THR A 165 -6.59 3.11 -10.66
N ASN A 166 -7.38 2.75 -9.66
CA ASN A 166 -8.44 1.77 -9.83
C ASN A 166 -9.59 2.30 -10.71
N ASP A 167 -10.50 1.42 -11.13
CA ASP A 167 -11.59 1.75 -12.05
C ASP A 167 -12.56 2.82 -11.52
N HIS A 168 -12.63 3.01 -10.20
CA HIS A 168 -13.47 4.01 -9.55
C HIS A 168 -12.77 5.36 -9.32
N GLY A 169 -11.44 5.41 -9.53
CA GLY A 169 -10.65 6.63 -9.37
C GLY A 169 -10.49 7.08 -7.91
N ASN A 170 -10.69 6.18 -6.96
CA ASN A 170 -10.59 6.48 -5.53
C ASN A 170 -9.41 5.81 -4.82
N PHE A 171 -8.78 4.82 -5.42
CA PHE A 171 -7.53 4.21 -4.95
C PHE A 171 -6.44 4.42 -5.99
N ALA A 172 -5.34 5.03 -5.57
CA ALA A 172 -4.21 5.34 -6.45
C ALA A 172 -2.88 5.01 -5.78
N VAL A 173 -1.91 4.60 -6.58
CA VAL A 173 -0.52 4.36 -6.16
C VAL A 173 0.42 5.15 -7.03
N GLY A 174 1.37 5.85 -6.41
CA GLY A 174 2.31 6.70 -7.13
C GLY A 174 3.62 6.95 -6.40
N LEU A 175 4.48 7.67 -7.09
CA LEU A 175 5.70 8.28 -6.57
C LEU A 175 5.48 9.78 -6.44
N TRP A 176 5.81 10.31 -5.30
CA TRP A 176 5.69 11.74 -5.00
C TRP A 176 6.97 12.26 -4.33
N ASP A 177 7.35 13.49 -4.67
CA ASP A 177 8.43 14.18 -3.99
C ASP A 177 8.15 15.68 -3.79
N THR A 178 8.87 16.27 -2.84
CA THR A 178 8.87 17.70 -2.59
C THR A 178 10.22 18.17 -2.02
N GLN A 179 10.49 19.45 -2.19
CA GLN A 179 11.55 20.16 -1.48
C GLN A 179 11.07 20.55 -0.06
N THR A 180 11.72 21.52 0.58
CA THR A 180 11.30 22.06 1.87
C THR A 180 9.82 22.45 1.83
N MET A 181 9.02 21.87 2.74
CA MET A 181 7.59 22.10 2.80
C MET A 181 7.10 22.10 4.24
N LYS A 182 6.16 22.98 4.55
CA LYS A 182 5.36 22.94 5.77
C LYS A 182 3.90 23.12 5.42
N THR A 183 3.05 22.23 5.95
CA THR A 183 1.60 22.38 5.81
C THR A 183 0.98 22.98 7.09
N PRO A 184 -0.17 23.63 6.99
CA PRO A 184 -0.95 23.97 8.17
C PRO A 184 -1.43 22.70 8.91
N MET A 185 -1.87 22.87 10.15
CA MET A 185 -2.55 21.85 10.92
C MET A 185 -3.98 21.72 10.40
N GLU A 186 -4.30 20.63 9.69
CA GLU A 186 -5.60 20.43 9.06
C GLU A 186 -5.95 18.95 8.93
N PRO A 187 -7.24 18.58 8.78
CA PRO A 187 -7.63 17.19 8.56
C PRO A 187 -7.04 16.65 7.25
N PHE A 188 -6.41 15.50 7.32
CA PHE A 188 -5.86 14.80 6.16
C PHE A 188 -7.00 14.20 5.33
N GLY A 189 -7.00 14.44 4.02
CA GLY A 189 -8.16 14.23 3.16
C GLY A 189 -8.44 12.77 2.76
N TRP A 190 -7.46 11.87 2.89
CA TRP A 190 -7.54 10.47 2.43
C TRP A 190 -6.78 9.53 3.35
N HIS A 191 -6.99 8.23 3.19
CA HIS A 191 -6.13 7.22 3.80
C HIS A 191 -4.85 7.10 2.99
N GLU A 192 -3.68 7.24 3.59
CA GLU A 192 -2.41 7.13 2.87
C GLU A 192 -1.43 6.22 3.59
N PHE A 193 -1.01 5.18 2.89
CA PHE A 193 0.20 4.42 3.18
C PHE A 193 1.38 5.12 2.50
N ALA A 194 2.47 5.34 3.21
CA ALA A 194 3.67 5.99 2.69
C ALA A 194 4.93 5.19 3.02
N GLN A 195 5.71 4.87 1.99
CA GLN A 195 7.06 4.32 2.09
C GLN A 195 8.05 5.42 1.77
N VAL A 196 8.84 5.86 2.75
CA VAL A 196 9.86 6.88 2.53
C VAL A 196 11.06 6.28 1.79
N LEU A 197 11.35 6.78 0.59
CA LEU A 197 12.48 6.35 -0.24
C LEU A 197 13.73 7.21 0.02
N GLU A 198 13.53 8.53 0.21
CA GLU A 198 14.63 9.49 0.41
C GLU A 198 14.15 10.65 1.26
N GLY A 199 15.07 11.21 2.04
CA GLY A 199 14.81 12.38 2.88
C GLY A 199 14.12 12.06 4.18
N GLU A 200 13.39 13.04 4.72
CA GLU A 200 12.72 12.93 6.01
C GLU A 200 11.51 13.86 6.12
N VAL A 201 10.56 13.49 6.96
CA VAL A 201 9.39 14.29 7.31
C VAL A 201 9.10 14.15 8.80
N THR A 202 8.64 15.24 9.43
CA THR A 202 8.03 15.21 10.75
C THR A 202 6.54 15.48 10.61
N LEU A 203 5.72 14.55 11.08
CA LEU A 203 4.28 14.70 11.17
C LEU A 203 3.92 15.05 12.61
N THR A 204 3.13 16.10 12.79
CA THR A 204 2.67 16.54 14.12
C THR A 204 1.14 16.52 14.14
N GLU A 205 0.55 15.83 15.11
CA GLU A 205 -0.89 15.74 15.33
C GLU A 205 -1.41 16.92 16.18
N GLU A 206 -2.73 17.13 16.20
CA GLU A 206 -3.37 18.25 16.90
C GLU A 206 -3.03 18.31 18.40
N ASP A 207 -2.82 17.16 19.05
CA ASP A 207 -2.45 17.06 20.45
C ASP A 207 -0.97 17.41 20.74
N GLY A 208 -0.18 17.70 19.69
CA GLY A 208 1.24 18.01 19.75
C GLY A 208 2.15 16.77 19.67
N THR A 209 1.60 15.57 19.57
CA THR A 209 2.39 14.35 19.31
C THR A 209 3.09 14.46 17.98
N SER A 210 4.39 14.24 17.94
CA SER A 210 5.19 14.34 16.72
C SER A 210 5.93 13.05 16.45
N GLN A 211 5.91 12.62 15.20
CA GLN A 211 6.66 11.47 14.71
C GLN A 211 7.55 11.87 13.53
N LYS A 212 8.82 11.47 13.58
CA LYS A 212 9.76 11.69 12.48
C LYS A 212 9.95 10.40 11.68
N PHE A 213 9.83 10.51 10.36
CA PHE A 213 10.04 9.42 9.40
C PHE A 213 11.17 9.78 8.45
N LYS A 214 11.99 8.79 8.09
CA LYS A 214 13.17 8.92 7.22
C LYS A 214 13.21 7.79 6.20
N ALA A 215 14.13 7.84 5.26
CA ALA A 215 14.34 6.77 4.28
C ALA A 215 14.36 5.37 4.93
N GLY A 216 13.53 4.46 4.40
CA GLY A 216 13.28 3.12 4.91
C GLY A 216 12.08 3.00 5.86
N ASP A 217 11.61 4.11 6.45
CA ASP A 217 10.41 4.08 7.31
C ASP A 217 9.14 3.96 6.46
N VAL A 218 8.14 3.31 7.06
CA VAL A 218 6.77 3.19 6.52
C VAL A 218 5.79 3.70 7.55
N PHE A 219 4.80 4.45 7.09
CA PHE A 219 3.74 4.96 7.96
C PHE A 219 2.40 5.02 7.23
N PHE A 220 1.34 5.14 8.02
CA PHE A 220 -0.01 5.31 7.54
C PHE A 220 -0.68 6.50 8.21
N VAL A 221 -1.36 7.31 7.40
CA VAL A 221 -2.17 8.45 7.86
C VAL A 221 -3.64 8.14 7.53
N PRO A 222 -4.49 7.86 8.51
CA PRO A 222 -5.92 7.70 8.29
C PRO A 222 -6.56 9.02 7.83
N ALA A 223 -7.56 8.94 6.95
CA ALA A 223 -8.38 10.11 6.59
C ALA A 223 -9.01 10.75 7.84
N GLY A 224 -9.02 12.07 7.89
CA GLY A 224 -9.53 12.84 9.02
C GLY A 224 -8.54 13.07 10.16
N THR A 225 -7.34 12.46 10.11
CA THR A 225 -6.26 12.79 11.07
C THR A 225 -5.89 14.26 10.94
N VAL A 226 -6.04 15.03 12.03
CA VAL A 226 -5.64 16.44 12.04
C VAL A 226 -4.14 16.51 12.29
N CYS A 227 -3.38 16.84 11.25
CA CYS A 227 -1.92 16.85 11.33
C CYS A 227 -1.29 17.92 10.41
N SER A 228 -0.03 18.21 10.70
CA SER A 228 0.83 19.04 9.84
C SER A 228 2.07 18.26 9.41
N TRP A 229 2.60 18.58 8.22
CA TRP A 229 3.80 17.99 7.64
C TRP A 229 4.93 19.02 7.65
N ASP A 230 6.11 18.63 8.15
CA ASP A 230 7.35 19.43 8.10
C ASP A 230 8.43 18.63 7.38
N VAL A 231 8.71 19.01 6.13
CA VAL A 231 9.81 18.48 5.31
C VAL A 231 10.93 19.50 5.34
N PRO A 232 12.04 19.25 6.08
CA PRO A 232 13.08 20.28 6.29
C PRO A 232 13.94 20.55 5.05
N LYS A 233 14.08 19.56 4.13
CA LYS A 233 14.90 19.69 2.93
C LYS A 233 14.28 19.04 1.70
N TYR A 234 14.02 17.74 1.79
CA TYR A 234 13.54 16.91 0.70
C TYR A 234 12.82 15.70 1.25
N LEU A 235 11.79 15.24 0.54
CA LEU A 235 11.10 13.97 0.79
C LEU A 235 10.70 13.35 -0.55
N ARG A 236 11.02 12.07 -0.72
CA ARG A 236 10.52 11.22 -1.81
C ARG A 236 9.91 9.96 -1.22
N LYS A 237 8.70 9.64 -1.64
CA LYS A 237 7.96 8.48 -1.13
C LYS A 237 7.17 7.79 -2.23
N TYR A 238 7.04 6.48 -2.13
CA TYR A 238 5.86 5.82 -2.68
C TYR A 238 4.67 6.08 -1.77
N TYR A 239 3.51 6.18 -2.37
CA TYR A 239 2.26 6.24 -1.65
C TYR A 239 1.23 5.30 -2.26
N ALA A 240 0.32 4.79 -1.43
CA ALA A 240 -0.94 4.21 -1.84
C ALA A 240 -2.05 4.92 -1.06
N ALA A 241 -2.96 5.56 -1.78
CA ALA A 241 -3.95 6.47 -1.20
C ALA A 241 -5.37 6.08 -1.60
N LEU A 242 -6.28 6.07 -0.62
CA LEU A 242 -7.71 5.87 -0.81
C LEU A 242 -8.49 7.12 -0.39
N ASP A 243 -9.26 7.70 -1.32
CA ASP A 243 -10.22 8.74 -1.01
C ASP A 243 -11.56 8.12 -0.57
N PRO A 244 -11.90 8.13 0.72
CA PRO A 244 -13.11 7.48 1.23
C PRO A 244 -14.41 8.20 0.78
N ASN A 245 -14.31 9.41 0.22
CA ASN A 245 -15.45 10.19 -0.25
C ASN A 245 -15.82 9.89 -1.71
N LYS A 246 -14.93 9.25 -2.47
CA LYS A 246 -15.15 8.86 -3.87
C LYS A 246 -15.48 7.38 -4.01
N ARG A 247 -16.52 6.91 -3.32
CA ARG A 247 -16.90 5.50 -3.37
C ARG A 247 -17.76 5.17 -4.60
N PRO A 248 -17.75 3.90 -5.08
CA PRO A 248 -18.70 3.44 -6.08
C PRO A 248 -20.13 3.76 -5.65
N LYS A 249 -20.95 4.18 -6.60
CA LYS A 249 -22.39 4.30 -6.35
C LYS A 249 -22.98 2.91 -6.40
N GLY A 250 -23.49 2.45 -5.26
CA GLY A 250 -24.24 1.19 -5.18
C GLY A 250 -25.57 1.25 -5.90
#